data_6f987bf9d525b8d8b681b9f0b6b3267e
#
_entry.id   6f987bf9d525b8d8b681b9f0b6b3267e
#
_cell.length_a   1.000
_cell.length_b   1.000
_cell.length_c   1.000
_cell.angle_alpha   90.00
_cell.angle_beta   90.00
_cell.angle_gamma   90.00
#
_symmetry.space_group_name_H-M   'P 1'
#
loop_
_entity.id
_entity.type
_entity.pdbx_description
1 polymer ?
#
loop_
_entity_poly.entity_id
_entity_poly.type
_entity_poly.pdbx_seq_one_letter_code
_entity_poly.pdbx_strand_id
1 'polypeptide(L)'
;MKYNPHDYQTYATNFVLEHPVAAVLLEMGLGKSVITLTAIFELLYNRFEVGKVLVIAPLRVARDTWPAEIEKWDHLKGLTYSVVIGTESERKEALRKSAGIYLINRENVDWLINKSGFPFDFDMVVIDE
;
A
#
# COMPACT_ATOMS: atom_id res chain seq x y z
N MET A 1 -11.82 25.52 -5.16
CA MET A 1 -11.74 24.60 -4.03
C MET A 1 -10.31 24.49 -3.54
N LYS A 2 -10.07 24.69 -2.27
CA LYS A 2 -8.71 24.59 -1.73
C LYS A 2 -8.31 23.12 -1.54
N TYR A 3 -7.12 22.76 -1.96
CA TYR A 3 -6.54 21.47 -1.63
C TYR A 3 -6.21 21.44 -0.14
N ASN A 4 -6.76 20.45 0.55
CA ASN A 4 -6.55 20.28 1.99
C ASN A 4 -6.17 18.83 2.26
N PRO A 5 -4.89 18.47 2.11
CA PRO A 5 -4.46 17.09 2.23
C PRO A 5 -4.56 16.60 3.66
N HIS A 6 -4.94 15.33 3.82
CA HIS A 6 -4.80 14.63 5.10
C HIS A 6 -3.31 14.40 5.40
N ASP A 7 -2.97 14.19 6.67
CA ASP A 7 -1.59 13.98 7.10
C ASP A 7 -0.87 12.87 6.32
N TYR A 8 -1.55 11.76 6.05
CA TYR A 8 -0.97 10.67 5.29
C TYR A 8 -0.68 11.06 3.84
N GLN A 9 -1.51 11.92 3.25
CA GLN A 9 -1.29 12.42 1.89
C GLN A 9 -0.08 13.35 1.83
N THR A 10 0.07 14.22 2.83
CA THR A 10 1.23 15.10 2.95
C THR A 10 2.51 14.27 3.10
N TYR A 11 2.48 13.24 3.93
CA TYR A 11 3.63 12.37 4.10
C TYR A 11 3.97 11.62 2.81
N ALA A 12 2.97 11.09 2.13
CA ALA A 12 3.18 10.39 0.86
C ALA A 12 3.74 11.33 -0.20
N THR A 13 3.26 12.57 -0.28
CA THR A 13 3.78 13.58 -1.20
C THR A 13 5.25 13.86 -0.92
N ASN A 14 5.63 14.03 0.34
CA ASN A 14 7.02 14.26 0.72
C ASN A 14 7.88 13.05 0.38
N PHE A 15 7.37 11.84 0.61
CA PHE A 15 8.05 10.59 0.25
C PHE A 15 8.32 10.52 -1.25
N VAL A 16 7.35 10.93 -2.08
CA VAL A 16 7.53 10.98 -3.55
C VAL A 16 8.64 11.93 -3.95
N LEU A 17 8.73 13.09 -3.31
CA LEU A 17 9.77 14.07 -3.62
C LEU A 17 11.16 13.53 -3.29
N GLU A 18 11.27 12.66 -2.30
CA GLU A 18 12.53 12.01 -1.91
C GLU A 18 12.80 10.73 -2.74
N HIS A 19 11.74 10.09 -3.25
CA HIS A 19 11.80 8.79 -3.94
C HIS A 19 11.00 8.87 -5.24
N PRO A 20 11.62 9.23 -6.38
CA PRO A 20 10.89 9.53 -7.63
C PRO A 20 9.97 8.44 -8.19
N VAL A 21 10.10 7.19 -7.74
CA VAL A 21 9.28 6.06 -8.21
C VAL A 21 8.14 5.75 -7.23
N ALA A 22 7.91 6.58 -6.23
CA ALA A 22 7.36 6.13 -4.97
C ALA A 22 5.86 6.29 -4.75
N ALA A 23 5.09 7.08 -5.49
CA ALA A 23 3.67 7.21 -5.18
C ALA A 23 2.77 7.23 -6.40
N VAL A 24 1.63 6.55 -6.26
CA VAL A 24 0.56 6.56 -7.25
C VAL A 24 -0.72 6.89 -6.51
N LEU A 25 -1.40 7.95 -6.96
CA LEU A 25 -2.72 8.32 -6.46
C LEU A 25 -3.76 7.67 -7.36
N LEU A 26 -4.66 6.90 -6.75
CA LEU A 26 -5.74 6.23 -7.46
C LEU A 26 -7.08 6.87 -7.11
N GLU A 27 -7.86 7.17 -8.12
CA GLU A 27 -9.27 7.45 -7.92
C GLU A 27 -10.02 6.12 -7.87
N MET A 28 -11.03 6.03 -7.03
CA MET A 28 -11.81 4.81 -6.88
C MET A 28 -12.53 4.42 -8.17
N GLY A 29 -12.23 3.21 -8.66
CA GLY A 29 -12.88 2.62 -9.82
C GLY A 29 -12.48 1.16 -9.94
N LEU A 30 -13.46 0.30 -10.23
CA LEU A 30 -13.30 -1.16 -10.20
C LEU A 30 -12.23 -1.73 -11.13
N GLY A 31 -11.89 -1.03 -12.21
CA GLY A 31 -10.85 -1.51 -13.13
C GLY A 31 -9.45 -1.08 -12.77
N LYS A 32 -9.28 -0.19 -11.82
CA LYS A 32 -7.97 0.42 -11.52
C LYS A 32 -7.10 -0.42 -10.60
N SER A 33 -7.69 -1.23 -9.72
CA SER A 33 -6.89 -2.09 -8.84
C SER A 33 -6.13 -3.17 -9.61
N VAL A 34 -6.74 -3.81 -10.61
CA VAL A 34 -6.05 -4.82 -11.42
C VAL A 34 -4.92 -4.21 -12.25
N ILE A 35 -5.13 -3.03 -12.81
CA ILE A 35 -4.10 -2.32 -13.57
C ILE A 35 -2.91 -1.97 -12.66
N THR A 36 -3.20 -1.44 -11.49
CA THR A 36 -2.18 -1.06 -10.51
C THR A 36 -1.44 -2.30 -10.00
N LEU A 37 -2.15 -3.37 -9.67
CA LEU A 37 -1.54 -4.63 -9.23
C LEU A 37 -0.64 -5.23 -10.31
N THR A 38 -1.04 -5.15 -11.57
CA THR A 38 -0.24 -5.62 -12.69
C THR A 38 1.05 -4.82 -12.80
N ALA A 39 0.96 -3.49 -12.66
CA ALA A 39 2.14 -2.62 -12.66
C ALA A 39 3.06 -2.91 -11.48
N ILE A 40 2.51 -3.13 -10.30
CA ILE A 40 3.27 -3.48 -9.09
C ILE A 40 4.00 -4.81 -9.31
N PHE A 41 3.32 -5.81 -9.82
CA PHE A 41 3.92 -7.12 -10.13
C PHE A 41 5.12 -6.97 -11.07
N GLU A 42 4.97 -6.16 -12.11
CA GLU A 42 6.04 -5.88 -13.07
C GLU A 42 7.26 -5.25 -12.39
N LEU A 43 7.02 -4.25 -11.54
CA LEU A 43 8.10 -3.55 -10.83
C LEU A 43 8.79 -4.44 -9.79
N LEU A 44 8.06 -5.29 -9.10
CA LEU A 44 8.61 -6.17 -8.07
C LEU A 44 9.39 -7.35 -8.65
N TYR A 45 8.83 -8.02 -9.66
CA TYR A 45 9.30 -9.33 -10.07
C TYR A 45 9.99 -9.36 -11.43
N ASN A 46 9.67 -8.45 -12.32
CA ASN A 46 10.26 -8.43 -13.65
C ASN A 46 11.36 -7.38 -13.79
N ARG A 47 11.19 -6.23 -13.16
CA ARG A 47 12.16 -5.12 -13.23
C ARG A 47 13.00 -4.95 -11.99
N PHE A 48 12.57 -5.50 -10.86
CA PHE A 48 13.25 -5.40 -9.58
C PHE A 48 13.51 -3.95 -9.15
N GLU A 49 12.64 -3.01 -9.55
CA GLU A 49 12.79 -1.59 -9.24
C GLU A 49 12.27 -1.23 -7.86
N VAL A 50 11.36 -2.05 -7.30
CA VAL A 50 10.84 -1.87 -5.95
C VAL A 50 10.89 -3.18 -5.18
N GLY A 51 11.07 -3.09 -3.86
CA GLY A 51 11.09 -4.25 -2.98
C GLY A 51 9.87 -4.36 -2.09
N LYS A 52 9.28 -3.23 -1.68
CA LYS A 52 8.11 -3.17 -0.80
C LYS A 52 7.16 -2.09 -1.26
N VAL A 53 5.87 -2.41 -1.29
CA VAL A 53 4.81 -1.48 -1.66
C VAL A 53 3.83 -1.35 -0.50
N LEU A 54 3.48 -0.12 -0.14
CA LEU A 54 2.42 0.15 0.82
C LEU A 54 1.18 0.65 0.07
N VAL A 55 0.04 0.01 0.31
CA VAL A 55 -1.25 0.44 -0.22
C VAL A 55 -2.09 0.99 0.93
N ILE A 56 -2.49 2.24 0.82
CA ILE A 56 -3.32 2.94 1.79
C ILE A 56 -4.72 3.08 1.19
N ALA A 57 -5.73 2.55 1.86
CA ALA A 57 -7.10 2.52 1.36
C ALA A 57 -8.10 2.63 2.51
N PRO A 58 -9.40 2.85 2.22
CA PRO A 58 -10.43 2.70 3.24
C PRO A 58 -10.43 1.29 3.82
N LEU A 59 -10.88 1.17 5.09
CA LEU A 59 -10.77 -0.09 5.84
C LEU A 59 -11.25 -1.32 5.07
N ARG A 60 -12.46 -1.29 4.52
CA ARG A 60 -13.01 -2.44 3.80
C ARG A 60 -12.27 -2.73 2.50
N VAL A 61 -11.81 -1.69 1.85
CA VAL A 61 -11.07 -1.82 0.60
C VAL A 61 -9.71 -2.45 0.85
N ALA A 62 -8.99 -2.00 1.87
CA ALA A 62 -7.70 -2.55 2.25
C ALA A 62 -7.82 -3.99 2.77
N ARG A 63 -8.86 -4.27 3.53
CA ARG A 63 -9.06 -5.59 4.15
C ARG A 63 -9.60 -6.64 3.18
N ASP A 64 -10.57 -6.26 2.34
CA ASP A 64 -11.35 -7.22 1.55
C ASP A 64 -11.13 -7.10 0.04
N THR A 65 -11.18 -5.88 -0.50
CA THR A 65 -11.15 -5.67 -1.96
C THR A 65 -9.78 -5.96 -2.57
N TRP A 66 -8.73 -5.40 -2.02
CA TRP A 66 -7.37 -5.61 -2.53
C TRP A 66 -6.92 -7.06 -2.41
N PRO A 67 -7.11 -7.74 -1.26
CA PRO A 67 -6.78 -9.18 -1.19
C PRO A 67 -7.55 -10.02 -2.19
N ALA A 68 -8.85 -9.78 -2.36
CA ALA A 68 -9.67 -10.50 -3.32
C ALA A 68 -9.18 -10.30 -4.76
N GLU A 69 -8.81 -9.08 -5.12
CA GLU A 69 -8.26 -8.80 -6.44
C GLU A 69 -6.91 -9.48 -6.66
N ILE A 70 -6.03 -9.49 -5.67
CA ILE A 70 -4.74 -10.18 -5.77
C ILE A 70 -4.94 -11.67 -6.02
N GLU A 71 -5.89 -12.28 -5.33
CA GLU A 71 -6.15 -13.72 -5.42
C GLU A 71 -6.95 -14.13 -6.65
N LYS A 72 -7.72 -13.21 -7.21
CA LYS A 72 -8.63 -13.46 -8.34
C LYS A 72 -7.90 -13.70 -9.66
N TRP A 73 -6.84 -12.96 -9.92
CA TRP A 73 -6.21 -12.91 -11.24
C TRP A 73 -5.04 -13.88 -11.34
N ASP A 74 -5.06 -14.72 -12.38
CA ASP A 74 -4.04 -15.75 -12.60
C ASP A 74 -2.66 -15.17 -12.81
N HIS A 75 -2.54 -14.03 -13.50
CA HIS A 75 -1.25 -13.40 -13.76
C HIS A 75 -0.63 -12.76 -12.52
N LEU A 76 -1.38 -12.64 -11.43
CA LEU A 76 -0.88 -12.12 -10.15
C LEU A 76 -0.50 -13.21 -9.16
N LYS A 77 -0.51 -14.47 -9.58
CA LYS A 77 -0.03 -15.58 -8.74
C LYS A 77 1.43 -15.34 -8.36
N GLY A 78 1.74 -15.55 -7.11
CA GLY A 78 3.07 -15.25 -6.57
C GLY A 78 3.22 -13.87 -5.96
N LEU A 79 2.26 -12.98 -6.18
CA LEU A 79 2.24 -11.68 -5.50
C LEU A 79 1.82 -11.89 -4.04
N THR A 80 2.71 -11.53 -3.13
CA THR A 80 2.48 -11.69 -1.69
C THR A 80 1.97 -10.41 -1.07
N TYR A 81 1.09 -10.53 -0.07
CA TYR A 81 0.56 -9.37 0.63
C TYR A 81 0.41 -9.64 2.12
N SER A 82 0.39 -8.56 2.92
CA SER A 82 0.13 -8.61 4.35
C SER A 82 -0.87 -7.50 4.71
N VAL A 83 -1.91 -7.85 5.47
CA VAL A 83 -2.98 -6.91 5.84
C VAL A 83 -2.67 -6.35 7.23
N VAL A 84 -2.30 -5.07 7.29
CA VAL A 84 -1.89 -4.36 8.51
C VAL A 84 -3.12 -3.68 9.13
N ILE A 85 -4.05 -4.48 9.64
CA ILE A 85 -5.34 -4.04 10.16
C ILE A 85 -5.68 -4.85 11.41
N GLY A 86 -6.45 -4.27 12.31
CA GLY A 86 -6.89 -4.91 13.54
C GLY A 86 -6.28 -4.27 14.77
N THR A 87 -6.02 -5.08 15.80
CA THR A 87 -5.39 -4.61 17.02
C THR A 87 -3.93 -4.21 16.76
N GLU A 88 -3.34 -3.46 17.68
CA GLU A 88 -1.93 -3.10 17.56
C GLU A 88 -1.03 -4.32 17.43
N SER A 89 -1.31 -5.37 18.20
CA SER A 89 -0.58 -6.63 18.14
C SER A 89 -0.70 -7.29 16.77
N GLU A 90 -1.91 -7.34 16.22
CA GLU A 90 -2.17 -7.89 14.88
C GLU A 90 -1.47 -7.08 13.78
N ARG A 91 -1.48 -5.76 13.90
CA ARG A 91 -0.78 -4.89 12.94
C ARG A 91 0.73 -5.09 12.98
N LYS A 92 1.31 -5.20 14.16
CA LYS A 92 2.75 -5.47 14.30
C LYS A 92 3.13 -6.82 13.74
N GLU A 93 2.31 -7.83 13.99
CA GLU A 93 2.53 -9.17 13.42
C GLU A 93 2.50 -9.13 11.90
N ALA A 94 1.55 -8.40 11.32
CA ALA A 94 1.45 -8.23 9.88
C ALA A 94 2.68 -7.52 9.29
N LEU A 95 3.23 -6.52 9.99
CA LEU A 95 4.43 -5.82 9.57
C LEU A 95 5.69 -6.69 9.63
N ARG A 96 5.71 -7.72 10.48
CA ARG A 96 6.83 -8.67 10.55
C ARG A 96 6.84 -9.67 9.42
N LYS A 97 5.72 -9.87 8.73
CA LYS A 97 5.65 -10.77 7.58
C LYS A 97 6.44 -10.21 6.42
N SER A 98 7.13 -11.08 5.69
CA SER A 98 7.79 -10.70 4.46
C SER A 98 6.78 -10.77 3.32
N ALA A 99 6.47 -9.64 2.71
CA ALA A 99 5.52 -9.53 1.61
C ALA A 99 5.94 -8.45 0.65
N GLY A 100 5.44 -8.54 -0.59
CA GLY A 100 5.66 -7.49 -1.58
C GLY A 100 4.73 -6.30 -1.38
N ILE A 101 3.51 -6.54 -0.91
CA ILE A 101 2.50 -5.52 -0.69
C ILE A 101 2.04 -5.54 0.76
N TYR A 102 1.97 -4.36 1.38
CA TYR A 102 1.37 -4.18 2.70
C TYR A 102 0.14 -3.30 2.55
N LEU A 103 -0.99 -3.78 3.06
CA LEU A 103 -2.29 -3.11 2.95
C LEU A 103 -2.66 -2.53 4.30
N ILE A 104 -2.91 -1.23 4.37
CA ILE A 104 -3.25 -0.55 5.61
C ILE A 104 -4.44 0.38 5.38
N ASN A 105 -5.31 0.51 6.38
CA ASN A 105 -6.38 1.49 6.33
C ASN A 105 -5.86 2.88 6.71
N ARG A 106 -6.49 3.91 6.14
CA ARG A 106 -6.06 5.31 6.32
C ARG A 106 -5.92 5.71 7.79
N GLU A 107 -6.79 5.23 8.64
CA GLU A 107 -6.83 5.58 10.06
C GLU A 107 -5.60 5.13 10.83
N ASN A 108 -4.87 4.13 10.33
CA ASN A 108 -3.70 3.56 10.99
C ASN A 108 -2.36 4.05 10.42
N VAL A 109 -2.37 4.94 9.43
CA VAL A 109 -1.13 5.43 8.81
C VAL A 109 -0.29 6.24 9.80
N ASP A 110 -0.91 7.12 10.58
CA ASP A 110 -0.20 7.87 11.62
C ASP A 110 0.46 6.94 12.63
N TRP A 111 -0.26 5.91 13.06
CA TRP A 111 0.30 4.90 13.95
C TRP A 111 1.52 4.22 13.31
N LEU A 112 1.43 3.85 12.04
CA LEU A 112 2.54 3.19 11.34
C LEU A 112 3.79 4.06 11.33
N ILE A 113 3.63 5.33 11.00
CA ILE A 113 4.74 6.27 10.86
C ILE A 113 5.34 6.66 12.22
N ASN A 114 4.48 6.97 13.20
CA ASN A 114 4.90 7.63 14.43
C ASN A 114 4.93 6.74 15.67
N LYS A 115 4.24 5.61 15.65
CA LYS A 115 4.01 4.81 16.86
C LYS A 115 4.33 3.34 16.74
N SER A 116 4.46 2.82 15.52
CA SER A 116 4.65 1.37 15.31
C SER A 116 6.02 0.88 15.75
N GLY A 117 7.01 1.74 15.70
CA GLY A 117 8.40 1.36 15.92
C GLY A 117 9.06 0.69 14.71
N PHE A 118 8.32 0.48 13.62
CA PHE A 118 8.86 -0.10 12.40
C PHE A 118 9.34 1.01 11.46
N PRO A 119 10.41 0.78 10.69
CA PRO A 119 10.88 1.76 9.74
C PRO A 119 9.88 1.92 8.59
N PHE A 120 9.75 3.13 8.08
CA PHE A 120 8.97 3.40 6.88
C PHE A 120 9.90 3.24 5.67
N ASP A 121 10.10 1.99 5.26
CA ASP A 121 11.08 1.59 4.25
C ASP A 121 10.41 1.10 2.96
N PHE A 122 9.23 1.62 2.65
CA PHE A 122 8.51 1.27 1.44
C PHE A 122 9.10 2.00 0.23
N ASP A 123 9.27 1.27 -0.88
CA ASP A 123 9.79 1.83 -2.12
C ASP A 123 8.70 2.50 -2.96
N MET A 124 7.45 2.13 -2.73
CA MET A 124 6.31 2.67 -3.44
C MET A 124 5.13 2.80 -2.48
N VAL A 125 4.39 3.88 -2.59
CA VAL A 125 3.15 4.10 -1.83
C VAL A 125 2.00 4.34 -2.79
N VAL A 126 0.95 3.55 -2.65
CA VAL A 126 -0.28 3.68 -3.43
C VAL A 126 -1.37 4.17 -2.51
N ILE A 127 -2.03 5.26 -2.89
CA ILE A 127 -3.14 5.82 -2.13
C ILE A 127 -4.42 5.62 -2.93
N ASP A 128 -5.30 4.79 -2.42
CA ASP A 128 -6.59 4.49 -3.03
C ASP A 128 -7.65 5.30 -2.29
N GLU A 129 -8.16 6.30 -2.95
CA GLU A 129 -9.21 7.16 -2.41
C GLU A 129 -10.62 6.68 -2.86
#